data_e7101b4f8da8e020da40edd4e2b08a87
#
_entry.id   e7101b4f8da8e020da40edd4e2b08a87
#
_cell.length_a   1.000
_cell.length_b   1.000
_cell.length_c   1.000
_cell.angle_alpha   90.00
_cell.angle_beta   90.00
_cell.angle_gamma   90.00
#
_symmetry.space_group_name_H-M   'P 1'
#
loop_
_entity.id
_entity.type
_entity.pdbx_description
1 polymer ?
#
loop_
_entity_poly.entity_id
_entity_poly.type
_entity_poly.pdbx_seq_one_letter_code
_entity_poly.pdbx_strand_id
1 'polypeptide(L)'
;MIRVVRVFVALSVVATVHAAEIKVDLSKEQVGRTPAAFEPMVGTWVIAQDGADKVVMVDGRPWVASKDNPTKLLIESARRLYGTSNEELMDNAKQFAYFPVAVLRSVNTFSDGTISLKFKTIAGDADRASGILFNVKPNGDWLAVRYNDTENNVALWEFHNGIRRNMRFSDRAKPFMLDRHAWHELKLTIDGADLKTTLDGQMAIEYTLGSTPGPARNGAPPNPDLIPANNAVLRPPVAGKIGLWAKTDTTSYFKDYVVSPK
;
A
#
# COMPACT_ATOMS: atom_id res chain seq x y z
N MET A 1 -68.29 -15.49 21.68
CA MET A 1 -67.58 -14.78 20.60
C MET A 1 -66.09 -14.71 20.93
N ILE A 2 -65.30 -15.55 20.30
CA ILE A 2 -63.86 -15.59 20.55
C ILE A 2 -63.19 -14.70 19.46
N ARG A 3 -62.51 -13.62 19.90
CA ARG A 3 -61.76 -12.75 19.01
C ARG A 3 -60.35 -13.33 18.82
N VAL A 4 -60.06 -13.78 17.61
CA VAL A 4 -58.72 -14.21 17.19
C VAL A 4 -57.91 -12.95 16.81
N VAL A 5 -56.87 -12.65 17.59
CA VAL A 5 -55.91 -11.60 17.28
C VAL A 5 -54.84 -12.24 16.40
N ARG A 6 -54.74 -11.82 15.12
CA ARG A 6 -53.62 -12.20 14.23
C ARG A 6 -52.48 -11.24 14.47
N VAL A 7 -51.38 -11.73 15.00
CA VAL A 7 -50.12 -11.02 15.11
C VAL A 7 -49.35 -11.21 13.78
N PHE A 8 -49.15 -10.15 13.02
CA PHE A 8 -48.25 -10.13 11.87
C PHE A 8 -46.82 -9.84 12.36
N VAL A 9 -45.95 -10.82 12.28
CA VAL A 9 -44.51 -10.62 12.46
C VAL A 9 -43.93 -10.17 11.12
N ALA A 10 -43.53 -8.91 11.05
CA ALA A 10 -42.80 -8.40 9.89
C ALA A 10 -41.33 -8.83 9.99
N LEU A 11 -40.91 -9.73 9.11
CA LEU A 11 -39.50 -10.13 8.97
C LEU A 11 -38.77 -9.05 8.17
N SER A 12 -37.98 -8.21 8.84
CA SER A 12 -37.12 -7.24 8.20
C SER A 12 -35.88 -7.95 7.62
N VAL A 13 -35.82 -8.13 6.34
CA VAL A 13 -34.59 -8.58 5.65
C VAL A 13 -33.63 -7.39 5.57
N VAL A 14 -32.60 -7.40 6.40
CA VAL A 14 -31.50 -6.45 6.29
C VAL A 14 -30.61 -6.92 5.13
N ALA A 15 -30.73 -6.31 3.98
CA ALA A 15 -29.80 -6.52 2.89
C ALA A 15 -28.48 -5.84 3.22
N THR A 16 -27.42 -6.60 3.47
CA THR A 16 -26.07 -6.08 3.56
C THR A 16 -25.61 -5.65 2.18
N VAL A 17 -25.56 -4.34 1.94
CA VAL A 17 -24.96 -3.79 0.71
C VAL A 17 -23.45 -3.91 0.87
N HIS A 18 -22.84 -4.90 0.24
CA HIS A 18 -21.38 -4.96 0.09
C HIS A 18 -20.98 -3.94 -0.98
N ALA A 19 -19.95 -3.15 -0.67
CA ALA A 19 -19.38 -2.25 -1.67
C ALA A 19 -18.80 -3.09 -2.82
N ALA A 20 -18.97 -2.61 -4.05
CA ALA A 20 -18.53 -3.34 -5.23
C ALA A 20 -16.99 -3.48 -5.26
N GLU A 21 -16.51 -4.65 -5.65
CA GLU A 21 -15.10 -4.91 -5.91
C GLU A 21 -14.59 -4.02 -7.04
N ILE A 22 -13.41 -3.43 -6.85
CA ILE A 22 -12.71 -2.61 -7.84
C ILE A 22 -11.55 -3.42 -8.40
N LYS A 23 -11.57 -3.69 -9.70
CA LYS A 23 -10.47 -4.31 -10.45
C LYS A 23 -9.86 -3.30 -11.40
N VAL A 24 -8.55 -3.11 -11.32
CA VAL A 24 -7.83 -2.23 -12.25
C VAL A 24 -7.64 -2.97 -13.57
N ASP A 25 -8.31 -2.49 -14.62
CA ASP A 25 -8.20 -3.00 -15.98
C ASP A 25 -7.15 -2.21 -16.77
N LEU A 26 -6.05 -2.86 -17.12
CA LEU A 26 -4.96 -2.29 -17.91
C LEU A 26 -5.11 -2.55 -19.43
N SER A 27 -6.12 -3.28 -19.87
CA SER A 27 -6.27 -3.74 -21.27
C SER A 27 -6.31 -2.58 -22.27
N LYS A 28 -6.90 -1.45 -21.86
CA LYS A 28 -7.08 -0.26 -22.71
C LYS A 28 -5.96 0.78 -22.52
N GLU A 29 -5.04 0.56 -21.60
CA GLU A 29 -3.94 1.46 -21.35
C GLU A 29 -2.92 1.47 -22.50
N GLN A 30 -2.20 2.57 -22.68
CA GLN A 30 -1.19 2.71 -23.72
C GLN A 30 0.21 2.51 -23.14
N VAL A 31 0.99 1.58 -23.71
CA VAL A 31 2.39 1.34 -23.33
C VAL A 31 3.20 2.64 -23.45
N GLY A 32 4.06 2.88 -22.46
CA GLY A 32 4.89 4.08 -22.35
C GLY A 32 4.17 5.29 -21.73
N ARG A 33 2.88 5.20 -21.42
CA ARG A 33 2.11 6.27 -20.75
C ARG A 33 1.99 6.02 -19.27
N THR A 34 1.80 7.10 -18.50
CA THR A 34 1.42 7.02 -17.09
C THR A 34 0.12 6.25 -16.95
N PRO A 35 0.00 5.29 -16.02
CA PRO A 35 -1.23 4.54 -15.80
C PRO A 35 -2.40 5.47 -15.47
N ALA A 36 -3.52 5.35 -16.20
CA ALA A 36 -4.69 6.21 -15.96
C ALA A 36 -5.34 5.93 -14.61
N ALA A 37 -5.28 4.67 -14.12
CA ALA A 37 -5.86 4.27 -12.84
C ALA A 37 -5.07 4.83 -11.63
N PHE A 38 -3.79 5.13 -11.77
CA PHE A 38 -2.93 5.56 -10.67
C PHE A 38 -2.41 6.97 -10.87
N GLU A 39 -2.27 7.72 -9.76
CA GLU A 39 -1.56 8.99 -9.70
C GLU A 39 -0.15 8.76 -9.15
N PRO A 40 0.92 8.89 -9.94
CA PRO A 40 2.28 8.89 -9.44
C PRO A 40 2.51 10.07 -8.50
N MET A 41 2.98 9.79 -7.29
CA MET A 41 3.43 10.82 -6.35
C MET A 41 4.96 10.94 -6.38
N VAL A 42 5.64 9.81 -6.35
CA VAL A 42 7.10 9.69 -6.40
C VAL A 42 7.46 8.54 -7.33
N GLY A 43 8.50 8.70 -8.12
CA GLY A 43 8.98 7.68 -9.04
C GLY A 43 8.39 7.80 -10.44
N THR A 44 8.99 7.09 -11.37
CA THR A 44 8.50 6.97 -12.74
C THR A 44 7.62 5.74 -12.85
N TRP A 45 6.35 5.96 -13.19
CA TRP A 45 5.34 4.92 -13.32
C TRP A 45 4.77 4.96 -14.73
N VAL A 46 4.90 3.87 -15.46
CA VAL A 46 4.44 3.76 -16.84
C VAL A 46 3.78 2.42 -17.09
N ILE A 47 2.93 2.36 -18.11
CA ILE A 47 2.45 1.09 -18.65
C ILE A 47 3.57 0.45 -19.45
N ALA A 48 3.88 -0.78 -19.14
CA ALA A 48 4.83 -1.63 -19.86
C ALA A 48 4.14 -2.87 -20.44
N GLN A 49 4.86 -3.64 -21.24
CA GLN A 49 4.42 -4.91 -21.79
C GLN A 49 5.24 -6.04 -21.17
N ASP A 50 4.58 -7.09 -20.68
CA ASP A 50 5.20 -8.31 -20.19
C ASP A 50 4.53 -9.53 -20.83
N GLY A 51 5.14 -10.08 -21.85
CA GLY A 51 4.50 -11.08 -22.72
C GLY A 51 3.24 -10.53 -23.38
N ALA A 52 2.09 -11.15 -23.15
CA ALA A 52 0.80 -10.67 -23.65
C ALA A 52 0.13 -9.64 -22.74
N ASP A 53 0.60 -9.47 -21.51
CA ASP A 53 -0.05 -8.64 -20.49
C ASP A 53 0.49 -7.20 -20.52
N LYS A 54 -0.41 -6.21 -20.36
CA LYS A 54 -0.03 -4.87 -19.96
C LYS A 54 0.09 -4.82 -18.45
N VAL A 55 1.14 -4.14 -17.98
CA VAL A 55 1.50 -4.05 -16.57
C VAL A 55 1.83 -2.63 -16.19
N VAL A 56 1.67 -2.28 -14.93
CA VAL A 56 2.23 -1.04 -14.39
C VAL A 56 3.69 -1.31 -14.03
N MET A 57 4.61 -0.57 -14.62
CA MET A 57 6.02 -0.61 -14.29
C MET A 57 6.40 0.58 -13.42
N VAL A 58 7.12 0.34 -12.35
CA VAL A 58 7.88 1.37 -11.62
C VAL A 58 9.34 1.29 -12.01
N ASP A 59 9.96 2.45 -12.21
CA ASP A 59 11.41 2.61 -12.29
C ASP A 59 11.86 3.66 -11.28
N GLY A 60 12.46 3.23 -10.18
CA GLY A 60 12.95 4.12 -9.12
C GLY A 60 14.34 4.71 -9.39
N ARG A 61 15.09 4.15 -10.33
CA ARG A 61 16.49 4.52 -10.59
C ARG A 61 16.70 5.99 -10.94
N PRO A 62 15.90 6.63 -11.83
CA PRO A 62 16.07 8.04 -12.14
C PRO A 62 15.86 8.97 -10.95
N TRP A 63 15.01 8.56 -10.00
CA TRP A 63 14.67 9.36 -8.83
C TRP A 63 15.77 9.32 -7.76
N VAL A 64 16.44 8.20 -7.60
CA VAL A 64 17.58 8.06 -6.69
C VAL A 64 18.77 8.89 -7.18
N ALA A 65 18.98 8.95 -8.51
CA ALA A 65 20.05 9.73 -9.12
C ALA A 65 19.77 11.24 -9.12
N SER A 66 18.50 11.65 -9.09
CA SER A 66 18.06 13.06 -9.27
C SER A 66 17.54 13.64 -7.97
N LYS A 67 18.42 13.89 -6.99
CA LYS A 67 18.06 14.36 -5.65
C LYS A 67 17.32 15.71 -5.60
N ASP A 68 17.40 16.52 -6.66
CA ASP A 68 16.85 17.88 -6.69
C ASP A 68 15.48 18.02 -7.38
N ASN A 69 15.08 17.03 -8.19
CA ASN A 69 13.81 17.04 -8.93
C ASN A 69 12.59 16.44 -8.18
N PRO A 70 12.73 15.55 -7.19
CA PRO A 70 11.57 14.89 -6.57
C PRO A 70 10.61 15.87 -5.90
N THR A 71 11.13 16.94 -5.30
CA THR A 71 10.33 17.89 -4.52
C THR A 71 9.26 18.58 -5.37
N LYS A 72 9.61 19.07 -6.56
CA LYS A 72 8.66 19.77 -7.45
C LYS A 72 7.54 18.83 -7.91
N LEU A 73 7.90 17.63 -8.36
CA LEU A 73 6.94 16.63 -8.84
C LEU A 73 6.04 16.15 -7.70
N LEU A 74 6.58 16.00 -6.49
CA LEU A 74 5.80 15.61 -5.32
C LEU A 74 4.77 16.69 -4.96
N ILE A 75 5.16 17.98 -4.99
CA ILE A 75 4.24 19.10 -4.73
C ILE A 75 3.12 19.14 -5.77
N GLU A 76 3.44 18.97 -7.05
CA GLU A 76 2.45 18.94 -8.12
C GLU A 76 1.48 17.76 -7.96
N SER A 77 1.98 16.59 -7.58
CA SER A 77 1.15 15.42 -7.30
C SER A 77 0.27 15.60 -6.07
N ALA A 78 0.79 16.20 -5.01
CA ALA A 78 0.02 16.53 -3.80
C ALA A 78 -1.14 17.49 -4.12
N ARG A 79 -0.89 18.51 -4.93
CA ARG A 79 -1.95 19.44 -5.39
C ARG A 79 -3.05 18.72 -6.17
N ARG A 80 -2.69 17.79 -7.06
CA ARG A 80 -3.68 17.02 -7.82
C ARG A 80 -4.50 16.10 -6.93
N LEU A 81 -3.88 15.47 -5.93
CA LEU A 81 -4.55 14.49 -5.06
C LEU A 81 -5.39 15.14 -3.97
N TYR A 82 -4.94 16.25 -3.41
CA TYR A 82 -5.52 16.86 -2.21
C TYR A 82 -6.06 18.27 -2.44
N GLY A 83 -5.93 18.83 -3.65
CA GLY A 83 -6.44 20.16 -4.03
C GLY A 83 -5.62 21.36 -3.55
N THR A 84 -4.74 21.16 -2.57
CA THR A 84 -3.86 22.21 -2.02
C THR A 84 -2.46 21.67 -1.77
N SER A 85 -1.45 22.55 -1.69
CA SER A 85 -0.13 22.19 -1.17
C SER A 85 -0.24 21.99 0.34
N ASN A 86 0.18 20.82 0.81
CA ASN A 86 0.33 20.58 2.22
C ASN A 86 1.78 20.88 2.62
N GLU A 87 1.98 21.86 3.53
CA GLU A 87 3.31 22.30 3.95
C GLU A 87 4.11 21.18 4.61
N GLU A 88 3.46 20.36 5.45
CA GLU A 88 4.12 19.21 6.08
C GLU A 88 4.63 18.18 5.05
N LEU A 89 3.87 17.97 3.96
CA LEU A 89 4.31 17.11 2.87
C LEU A 89 5.54 17.70 2.18
N MET A 90 5.61 19.02 2.02
CA MET A 90 6.75 19.71 1.42
C MET A 90 8.01 19.59 2.27
N ASP A 91 7.89 19.75 3.58
CA ASP A 91 9.01 19.61 4.51
C ASP A 91 9.60 18.21 4.52
N ASN A 92 8.78 17.21 4.27
CA ASN A 92 9.17 15.81 4.21
C ASN A 92 9.54 15.30 2.81
N ALA A 93 9.47 16.15 1.78
CA ALA A 93 9.59 15.76 0.37
C ALA A 93 10.89 15.00 0.03
N LYS A 94 12.01 15.36 0.66
CA LYS A 94 13.30 14.69 0.43
C LYS A 94 13.31 13.24 0.89
N GLN A 95 12.68 12.93 2.01
CA GLN A 95 12.55 11.57 2.51
C GLN A 95 11.58 10.74 1.66
N PHE A 96 10.53 11.36 1.14
CA PHE A 96 9.60 10.72 0.22
C PHE A 96 10.26 10.22 -1.06
N ALA A 97 11.26 10.92 -1.57
CA ALA A 97 11.94 10.55 -2.82
C ALA A 97 12.58 9.15 -2.81
N TYR A 98 12.80 8.58 -1.63
CA TYR A 98 13.31 7.21 -1.48
C TYR A 98 12.27 6.11 -1.73
N PHE A 99 10.98 6.48 -1.82
CA PHE A 99 9.89 5.52 -1.93
C PHE A 99 9.01 5.87 -3.13
N PRO A 100 9.26 5.25 -4.29
CA PRO A 100 8.32 5.35 -5.39
C PRO A 100 6.93 4.92 -4.95
N VAL A 101 5.95 5.80 -5.11
CA VAL A 101 4.56 5.56 -4.73
C VAL A 101 3.60 6.11 -5.78
N ALA A 102 2.52 5.34 -6.03
CA ALA A 102 1.43 5.76 -6.90
C ALA A 102 0.10 5.43 -6.23
N VAL A 103 -0.82 6.38 -6.21
CA VAL A 103 -2.10 6.29 -5.50
C VAL A 103 -3.23 5.92 -6.47
N LEU A 104 -4.09 4.98 -6.11
CA LEU A 104 -5.26 4.62 -6.88
C LEU A 104 -6.26 5.78 -6.92
N ARG A 105 -6.60 6.28 -8.12
CA ARG A 105 -7.44 7.48 -8.29
C ARG A 105 -8.89 7.27 -7.90
N SER A 106 -9.43 6.08 -8.13
CA SER A 106 -10.85 5.77 -7.91
C SER A 106 -11.24 5.59 -6.44
N VAL A 107 -10.26 5.51 -5.52
CA VAL A 107 -10.50 5.30 -4.08
C VAL A 107 -10.00 6.51 -3.29
N ASN A 108 -10.92 7.31 -2.78
CA ASN A 108 -10.58 8.45 -1.93
C ASN A 108 -10.25 8.05 -0.50
N THR A 109 -10.98 7.07 0.02
CA THR A 109 -10.76 6.55 1.37
C THR A 109 -11.09 5.06 1.37
N PHE A 110 -10.16 4.27 1.90
CA PHE A 110 -10.33 2.84 2.15
C PHE A 110 -10.14 2.58 3.64
N SER A 111 -11.04 1.78 4.24
CA SER A 111 -10.97 1.44 5.66
C SER A 111 -10.82 -0.05 5.90
N ASP A 112 -11.81 -0.83 5.52
CA ASP A 112 -11.89 -2.26 5.80
C ASP A 112 -12.05 -3.06 4.51
N GLY A 113 -11.56 -4.28 4.52
CA GLY A 113 -11.61 -5.17 3.37
C GLY A 113 -10.25 -5.68 2.94
N THR A 114 -10.10 -5.95 1.65
CA THR A 114 -8.90 -6.59 1.09
C THR A 114 -8.33 -5.76 -0.05
N ILE A 115 -7.01 -5.68 -0.11
CA ILE A 115 -6.24 -5.17 -1.26
C ILE A 115 -5.31 -6.28 -1.70
N SER A 116 -5.34 -6.66 -2.97
CA SER A 116 -4.38 -7.61 -3.54
C SER A 116 -3.79 -7.08 -4.83
N LEU A 117 -2.60 -7.54 -5.14
CA LEU A 117 -1.90 -7.28 -6.39
C LEU A 117 -0.95 -8.42 -6.71
N LYS A 118 -0.61 -8.56 -7.99
CA LYS A 118 0.56 -9.33 -8.39
C LYS A 118 1.72 -8.42 -8.72
N PHE A 119 2.91 -8.80 -8.31
CA PHE A 119 4.16 -8.12 -8.62
C PHE A 119 5.20 -9.08 -9.17
N LYS A 120 6.13 -8.54 -9.97
CA LYS A 120 7.31 -9.23 -10.46
C LYS A 120 8.50 -8.29 -10.37
N THR A 121 9.53 -8.66 -9.61
CA THR A 121 10.73 -7.87 -9.46
C THR A 121 11.63 -8.02 -10.69
N ILE A 122 12.05 -6.91 -11.28
CA ILE A 122 12.86 -6.90 -12.51
C ILE A 122 14.30 -6.56 -12.20
N ALA A 123 14.55 -5.45 -11.50
CA ALA A 123 15.88 -4.94 -11.20
C ALA A 123 15.90 -4.09 -9.92
N GLY A 124 17.09 -3.73 -9.49
CA GLY A 124 17.42 -2.89 -8.36
C GLY A 124 18.73 -3.36 -7.74
N ASP A 125 19.67 -2.44 -7.53
CA ASP A 125 20.97 -2.75 -6.93
C ASP A 125 20.93 -2.51 -5.41
N ALA A 126 20.40 -1.35 -4.98
CA ALA A 126 20.28 -1.02 -3.58
C ALA A 126 19.12 -1.78 -2.92
N ASP A 127 17.99 -1.89 -3.61
CA ASP A 127 16.82 -2.58 -3.12
C ASP A 127 15.98 -3.19 -4.26
N ARG A 128 15.25 -4.26 -3.93
CA ARG A 128 14.27 -4.89 -4.82
C ARG A 128 13.02 -5.19 -4.01
N ALA A 129 12.20 -4.13 -3.80
CA ALA A 129 11.04 -4.24 -2.94
C ALA A 129 9.79 -3.64 -3.58
N SER A 130 8.72 -4.43 -3.54
CA SER A 130 7.41 -4.10 -4.11
C SER A 130 6.31 -4.30 -3.07
N GLY A 131 5.27 -3.48 -3.09
CA GLY A 131 4.25 -3.56 -2.06
C GLY A 131 2.95 -2.82 -2.32
N ILE A 132 2.08 -2.94 -1.34
CA ILE A 132 0.80 -2.23 -1.24
C ILE A 132 1.00 -1.01 -0.35
N LEU A 133 0.69 0.15 -0.88
CA LEU A 133 0.56 1.40 -0.16
C LEU A 133 -0.86 1.53 0.40
N PHE A 134 -1.01 1.91 1.65
CA PHE A 134 -2.33 2.14 2.24
C PHE A 134 -2.30 3.19 3.35
N ASN A 135 -3.50 3.63 3.76
CA ASN A 135 -3.69 4.65 4.78
C ASN A 135 -2.92 5.95 4.50
N VAL A 136 -2.83 6.35 3.21
CA VAL A 136 -2.12 7.59 2.82
C VAL A 136 -2.93 8.79 3.29
N LYS A 137 -2.30 9.63 4.11
CA LYS A 137 -2.89 10.84 4.69
C LYS A 137 -2.55 12.07 3.84
N PRO A 138 -3.35 13.16 3.95
CA PRO A 138 -3.08 14.40 3.23
C PRO A 138 -1.72 15.05 3.54
N ASN A 139 -1.17 14.85 4.75
CA ASN A 139 0.17 15.30 5.14
C ASN A 139 1.30 14.43 4.58
N GLY A 140 0.97 13.37 3.82
CA GLY A 140 1.93 12.48 3.21
C GLY A 140 2.36 11.30 4.08
N ASP A 141 1.82 11.14 5.28
CA ASP A 141 2.03 9.95 6.09
C ASP A 141 1.33 8.74 5.47
N TRP A 142 1.89 7.54 5.64
CA TRP A 142 1.32 6.33 5.09
C TRP A 142 1.79 5.05 5.80
N LEU A 143 1.10 3.96 5.49
CA LEU A 143 1.51 2.60 5.78
C LEU A 143 1.80 1.85 4.48
N ALA A 144 2.72 0.89 4.53
CA ALA A 144 2.98 -0.01 3.42
C ALA A 144 3.33 -1.41 3.91
N VAL A 145 2.78 -2.43 3.24
CA VAL A 145 3.27 -3.81 3.32
C VAL A 145 4.03 -4.12 2.06
N ARG A 146 5.21 -4.74 2.18
CA ARG A 146 6.07 -5.03 1.04
C ARG A 146 6.80 -6.36 1.17
N TYR A 147 7.08 -7.00 0.06
CA TYR A 147 8.13 -8.00 -0.05
C TYR A 147 9.44 -7.36 -0.50
N ASN A 148 10.56 -7.80 0.02
CA ASN A 148 11.90 -7.40 -0.45
C ASN A 148 12.71 -8.63 -0.81
N ASP A 149 13.07 -8.73 -2.06
CA ASP A 149 13.83 -9.81 -2.66
C ASP A 149 15.29 -9.87 -2.14
N THR A 150 15.91 -8.72 -1.82
CA THR A 150 17.25 -8.71 -1.23
C THR A 150 17.28 -9.17 0.22
N GLU A 151 16.16 -9.13 0.90
CA GLU A 151 16.01 -9.46 2.32
C GLU A 151 15.19 -10.74 2.56
N ASN A 152 14.54 -11.28 1.51
CA ASN A 152 13.68 -12.46 1.55
C ASN A 152 12.59 -12.39 2.65
N ASN A 153 11.99 -11.21 2.82
CA ASN A 153 11.00 -10.99 3.87
C ASN A 153 9.86 -10.08 3.44
N VAL A 154 8.73 -10.23 4.12
CA VAL A 154 7.64 -9.26 4.11
C VAL A 154 7.79 -8.34 5.31
N ALA A 155 7.48 -7.06 5.15
CA ALA A 155 7.50 -6.11 6.26
C ALA A 155 6.35 -5.11 6.16
N LEU A 156 5.81 -4.73 7.32
CA LEU A 156 4.93 -3.60 7.51
C LEU A 156 5.76 -2.39 7.92
N TRP A 157 5.63 -1.33 7.16
CA TRP A 157 6.31 -0.06 7.38
C TRP A 157 5.32 1.06 7.63
N GLU A 158 5.72 1.96 8.51
CA GLU A 158 5.11 3.27 8.69
C GLU A 158 6.03 4.34 8.13
N PHE A 159 5.44 5.38 7.55
CA PHE A 159 6.09 6.66 7.28
C PHE A 159 5.27 7.75 7.95
N HIS A 160 5.86 8.43 8.92
CA HIS A 160 5.23 9.48 9.71
C HIS A 160 6.19 10.63 9.94
N ASN A 161 5.78 11.86 9.58
CA ASN A 161 6.58 13.07 9.69
C ASN A 161 7.99 12.91 9.12
N GLY A 162 8.11 12.34 7.92
CA GLY A 162 9.39 12.12 7.25
C GLY A 162 10.24 10.95 7.80
N ILE A 163 9.79 10.27 8.83
CA ILE A 163 10.52 9.18 9.48
C ILE A 163 9.88 7.84 9.13
N ARG A 164 10.69 6.93 8.60
CA ARG A 164 10.28 5.55 8.35
C ARG A 164 10.57 4.67 9.54
N ARG A 165 9.57 3.91 9.98
CA ARG A 165 9.70 2.91 11.05
C ARG A 165 9.19 1.55 10.60
N ASN A 166 9.88 0.50 11.01
CA ASN A 166 9.38 -0.86 10.85
C ASN A 166 8.42 -1.21 11.98
N MET A 167 7.22 -1.64 11.62
CA MET A 167 6.19 -2.06 12.58
C MET A 167 6.23 -3.57 12.80
N ARG A 168 6.46 -4.35 11.74
CA ARG A 168 6.52 -5.80 11.81
C ARG A 168 7.31 -6.37 10.64
N PHE A 169 8.12 -7.41 10.91
CA PHE A 169 8.69 -8.30 9.90
C PHE A 169 8.00 -9.66 9.92
N SER A 170 7.96 -10.34 8.78
CA SER A 170 7.70 -11.78 8.73
C SER A 170 8.77 -12.56 9.51
N ASP A 171 8.46 -13.80 9.87
CA ASP A 171 9.36 -14.67 10.61
C ASP A 171 10.69 -14.88 9.85
N ARG A 172 11.79 -14.45 10.46
CA ARG A 172 13.14 -14.56 9.88
C ARG A 172 13.64 -16.00 9.80
N ALA A 173 13.11 -16.88 10.63
CA ALA A 173 13.45 -18.30 10.59
C ALA A 173 12.79 -19.00 9.39
N LYS A 174 11.83 -18.35 8.75
CA LYS A 174 11.09 -18.83 7.58
C LYS A 174 11.11 -17.79 6.47
N PRO A 175 12.28 -17.55 5.83
CA PRO A 175 12.38 -16.55 4.77
C PRO A 175 11.54 -16.95 3.56
N PHE A 176 10.99 -15.96 2.87
CA PHE A 176 10.28 -16.15 1.60
C PHE A 176 11.31 -16.15 0.46
N MET A 177 11.64 -17.34 -0.05
CA MET A 177 12.59 -17.53 -1.15
C MET A 177 11.83 -17.57 -2.49
N LEU A 178 11.51 -16.38 -3.02
CA LEU A 178 10.74 -16.28 -4.26
C LEU A 178 11.63 -16.29 -5.51
N ASP A 179 11.08 -16.79 -6.63
CA ASP A 179 11.68 -16.60 -7.94
C ASP A 179 11.46 -15.14 -8.39
N ARG A 180 12.54 -14.37 -8.52
CA ARG A 180 12.54 -12.95 -8.92
C ARG A 180 11.77 -12.66 -10.20
N HIS A 181 11.81 -13.57 -11.15
CA HIS A 181 11.24 -13.36 -12.49
C HIS A 181 9.84 -13.96 -12.64
N ALA A 182 9.29 -14.54 -11.58
CA ALA A 182 7.93 -15.03 -11.52
C ALA A 182 6.96 -13.96 -10.98
N TRP A 183 5.68 -14.15 -11.25
CA TRP A 183 4.61 -13.36 -10.67
C TRP A 183 4.23 -13.89 -9.29
N HIS A 184 4.18 -13.00 -8.30
CA HIS A 184 3.82 -13.31 -6.91
C HIS A 184 2.65 -12.47 -6.47
N GLU A 185 1.77 -13.02 -5.65
CA GLU A 185 0.62 -12.31 -5.09
C GLU A 185 0.94 -11.80 -3.68
N LEU A 186 0.77 -10.49 -3.49
CA LEU A 186 0.74 -9.86 -2.16
C LEU A 186 -0.69 -9.42 -1.86
N LYS A 187 -1.21 -9.83 -0.69
CA LYS A 187 -2.56 -9.50 -0.25
C LYS A 187 -2.54 -8.94 1.16
N LEU A 188 -3.22 -7.82 1.35
CA LEU A 188 -3.46 -7.18 2.63
C LEU A 188 -4.96 -7.27 2.96
N THR A 189 -5.29 -7.77 4.14
CA THR A 189 -6.63 -7.71 4.72
C THR A 189 -6.62 -6.77 5.91
N ILE A 190 -7.60 -5.87 5.97
CA ILE A 190 -7.82 -4.91 7.05
C ILE A 190 -9.19 -5.19 7.65
N ASP A 191 -9.24 -5.43 8.97
CA ASP A 191 -10.46 -5.62 9.74
C ASP A 191 -10.38 -4.77 11.01
N GLY A 192 -10.91 -3.56 10.95
CA GLY A 192 -10.78 -2.57 12.01
C GLY A 192 -9.33 -2.20 12.29
N ALA A 193 -8.79 -2.65 13.42
CA ALA A 193 -7.39 -2.45 13.79
C ALA A 193 -6.46 -3.57 13.27
N ASP A 194 -7.00 -4.72 12.90
CA ASP A 194 -6.21 -5.90 12.59
C ASP A 194 -5.80 -5.95 11.11
N LEU A 195 -4.52 -6.14 10.89
CA LEU A 195 -3.88 -6.25 9.58
C LEU A 195 -3.33 -7.66 9.40
N LYS A 196 -3.68 -8.29 8.27
CA LYS A 196 -3.13 -9.59 7.85
C LYS A 196 -2.56 -9.47 6.46
N THR A 197 -1.33 -9.94 6.28
CA THR A 197 -0.66 -9.94 4.97
C THR A 197 -0.29 -11.36 4.61
N THR A 198 -0.65 -11.77 3.39
CA THR A 198 -0.19 -13.03 2.80
C THR A 198 0.66 -12.78 1.57
N LEU A 199 1.60 -13.67 1.30
CA LEU A 199 2.43 -13.72 0.11
C LEU A 199 2.27 -15.11 -0.51
N ASP A 200 1.77 -15.18 -1.74
CA ASP A 200 1.39 -16.42 -2.44
C ASP A 200 0.49 -17.33 -1.58
N GLY A 201 -0.49 -16.73 -0.90
CA GLY A 201 -1.41 -17.40 0.02
C GLY A 201 -0.83 -17.80 1.36
N GLN A 202 0.50 -17.72 1.56
CA GLN A 202 1.13 -18.02 2.84
C GLN A 202 1.06 -16.80 3.78
N MET A 203 0.65 -17.01 5.04
CA MET A 203 0.63 -15.96 6.06
C MET A 203 2.04 -15.43 6.31
N ALA A 204 2.21 -14.12 6.17
CA ALA A 204 3.48 -13.43 6.33
C ALA A 204 3.51 -12.53 7.57
N ILE A 205 2.47 -11.73 7.77
CA ILE A 205 2.37 -10.76 8.88
C ILE A 205 0.96 -10.76 9.44
N GLU A 206 0.87 -10.71 10.78
CA GLU A 206 -0.29 -10.25 11.53
C GLU A 206 0.17 -9.09 12.43
N TYR A 207 -0.64 -8.03 12.46
CA TYR A 207 -0.34 -6.85 13.27
C TYR A 207 -1.64 -6.12 13.63
N THR A 208 -1.75 -5.68 14.89
CA THR A 208 -2.85 -4.82 15.35
C THR A 208 -2.37 -3.38 15.44
N LEU A 209 -3.03 -2.45 14.74
CA LEU A 209 -2.71 -1.02 14.79
C LEU A 209 -2.76 -0.50 16.22
N GLY A 210 -1.78 0.33 16.56
CA GLY A 210 -1.62 0.86 17.92
C GLY A 210 -0.93 -0.09 18.89
N SER A 211 -0.64 -1.35 18.51
CA SER A 211 0.17 -2.24 19.32
C SER A 211 1.67 -1.90 19.22
N THR A 212 2.44 -2.37 20.19
CA THR A 212 3.89 -2.19 20.19
C THR A 212 4.51 -2.78 18.91
N PRO A 213 5.39 -2.05 18.19
CA PRO A 213 6.11 -2.58 17.06
C PRO A 213 6.88 -3.86 17.41
N GLY A 214 7.07 -4.73 16.41
CA GLY A 214 7.95 -5.88 16.56
C GLY A 214 9.42 -5.47 16.73
N PRO A 215 10.32 -6.41 17.07
CA PRO A 215 11.75 -6.12 17.22
C PRO A 215 12.33 -5.55 15.93
N ALA A 216 13.29 -4.64 16.08
CA ALA A 216 14.02 -4.07 14.97
C ALA A 216 14.83 -5.15 14.21
N ARG A 217 15.25 -4.84 12.95
CA ARG A 217 16.01 -5.77 12.10
C ARG A 217 17.27 -6.35 12.78
N ASN A 218 17.92 -5.57 13.61
CA ASN A 218 19.11 -5.97 14.40
C ASN A 218 18.77 -6.73 15.68
N GLY A 219 17.50 -7.08 15.93
CA GLY A 219 17.04 -7.76 17.14
C GLY A 219 16.88 -6.84 18.35
N ALA A 220 17.12 -5.54 18.23
CA ALA A 220 16.86 -4.60 19.32
C ALA A 220 15.38 -4.66 19.73
N PRO A 221 15.06 -4.58 21.02
CA PRO A 221 13.68 -4.57 21.50
C PRO A 221 12.95 -3.35 20.94
N PRO A 222 11.63 -3.47 20.72
CA PRO A 222 10.81 -2.33 20.30
C PRO A 222 10.90 -1.23 21.34
N ASN A 223 11.04 0.02 20.88
CA ASN A 223 10.96 1.17 21.77
C ASN A 223 9.51 1.74 21.68
N PRO A 224 8.69 1.57 22.71
CA PRO A 224 7.31 2.08 22.71
C PRO A 224 7.25 3.62 22.64
N ASP A 225 8.30 4.33 23.07
CA ASP A 225 8.39 5.79 23.02
C ASP A 225 8.55 6.33 21.58
N LEU A 226 8.85 5.44 20.62
CA LEU A 226 8.93 5.81 19.20
C LEU A 226 7.56 5.94 18.53
N ILE A 227 6.45 5.60 19.19
CA ILE A 227 5.11 5.82 18.66
C ILE A 227 4.53 7.08 19.30
N PRO A 228 4.61 8.24 18.65
CA PRO A 228 4.00 9.45 19.18
C PRO A 228 2.50 9.26 19.43
N ALA A 229 2.00 9.78 20.55
CA ALA A 229 0.59 9.67 20.91
C ALA A 229 -0.35 10.27 19.86
N ASN A 230 0.13 11.21 19.02
CA ASN A 230 -0.60 11.86 17.95
C ASN A 230 -0.45 11.21 16.56
N ASN A 231 0.18 10.02 16.48
CA ASN A 231 0.39 9.34 15.21
C ASN A 231 -0.93 8.80 14.63
N ALA A 232 -1.52 9.58 13.75
CA ALA A 232 -2.80 9.26 13.12
C ALA A 232 -2.74 8.05 12.16
N VAL A 233 -1.54 7.69 11.68
CA VAL A 233 -1.38 6.59 10.72
C VAL A 233 -1.56 5.23 11.41
N LEU A 234 -1.15 5.12 12.67
CA LEU A 234 -1.25 3.89 13.47
C LEU A 234 -2.54 3.78 14.28
N ARG A 235 -3.40 4.79 14.24
CA ARG A 235 -4.69 4.75 14.95
C ARG A 235 -5.78 4.13 14.09
N PRO A 236 -6.50 3.12 14.59
CA PRO A 236 -7.70 2.64 13.93
C PRO A 236 -8.84 3.69 14.01
N PRO A 237 -9.78 3.68 13.05
CA PRO A 237 -9.75 2.84 11.86
C PRO A 237 -8.74 3.34 10.83
N VAL A 238 -8.30 2.44 9.95
CA VAL A 238 -7.63 2.86 8.72
C VAL A 238 -8.60 3.78 7.96
N ALA A 239 -8.11 4.90 7.46
CA ALA A 239 -8.92 5.83 6.67
C ALA A 239 -8.00 6.69 5.81
N GLY A 240 -7.67 6.22 4.60
CA GLY A 240 -6.76 6.91 3.71
C GLY A 240 -6.78 6.36 2.29
N LYS A 241 -5.99 7.00 1.41
CA LYS A 241 -5.83 6.49 0.05
C LYS A 241 -4.97 5.22 0.05
N ILE A 242 -5.06 4.49 -1.05
CA ILE A 242 -4.36 3.22 -1.27
C ILE A 242 -3.64 3.25 -2.61
N GLY A 243 -2.68 2.34 -2.83
CA GLY A 243 -1.94 2.31 -4.09
C GLY A 243 -0.79 1.33 -4.12
N LEU A 244 0.21 1.66 -4.94
CA LEU A 244 1.42 0.89 -5.20
C LEU A 244 2.61 1.53 -4.47
N TRP A 245 3.52 0.68 -4.02
CA TRP A 245 4.73 1.08 -3.31
C TRP A 245 5.95 0.33 -3.85
N ALA A 246 7.07 1.03 -3.95
CA ALA A 246 8.37 0.43 -4.20
C ALA A 246 9.45 1.13 -3.38
N LYS A 247 10.68 0.62 -3.38
CA LYS A 247 11.79 1.19 -2.62
C LYS A 247 12.95 1.55 -3.52
N THR A 248 13.50 2.74 -3.30
CA THR A 248 14.73 3.24 -3.94
C THR A 248 14.78 3.02 -5.46
N ASP A 249 15.78 2.29 -5.96
CA ASP A 249 16.06 2.00 -7.35
C ASP A 249 15.33 0.75 -7.89
N THR A 250 14.34 0.26 -7.16
CA THR A 250 13.55 -0.89 -7.58
C THR A 250 12.91 -0.65 -8.95
N THR A 251 13.09 -1.62 -9.84
CA THR A 251 12.27 -1.76 -11.05
C THR A 251 11.39 -2.99 -10.87
N SER A 252 10.07 -2.79 -10.91
CA SER A 252 9.08 -3.86 -10.73
C SER A 252 7.86 -3.66 -11.62
N TYR A 253 7.22 -4.78 -11.95
CA TYR A 253 5.94 -4.85 -12.64
C TYR A 253 4.83 -5.16 -11.66
N PHE A 254 3.64 -4.59 -11.90
CA PHE A 254 2.43 -4.81 -11.13
C PHE A 254 1.25 -5.07 -12.06
N LYS A 255 0.39 -6.02 -11.69
CA LYS A 255 -0.90 -6.28 -12.35
C LYS A 255 -1.92 -6.84 -11.35
N ASP A 256 -3.11 -7.11 -11.82
CA ASP A 256 -4.20 -7.71 -11.05
C ASP A 256 -4.45 -6.98 -9.71
N TYR A 257 -4.41 -5.63 -9.73
CA TYR A 257 -4.73 -4.84 -8.55
C TYR A 257 -6.22 -4.87 -8.28
N VAL A 258 -6.60 -5.43 -7.15
CA VAL A 258 -8.00 -5.63 -6.75
C VAL A 258 -8.23 -5.04 -5.36
N VAL A 259 -9.34 -4.34 -5.19
CA VAL A 259 -9.82 -3.82 -3.91
C VAL A 259 -11.22 -4.37 -3.67
N SER A 260 -11.39 -5.09 -2.56
CA SER A 260 -12.68 -5.64 -2.13
C SER A 260 -13.02 -5.02 -0.77
N PRO A 261 -13.78 -3.91 -0.72
CA PRO A 261 -14.24 -3.32 0.53
C PRO A 261 -15.17 -4.29 1.28
N LYS A 262 -15.16 -4.19 2.63
CA LYS A 262 -16.02 -4.99 3.50
C LYS A 262 -17.43 -4.40 3.62
#